data_8847f548595c2db070c7d31c0720eb0c
#
_entry.id   8847f548595c2db070c7d31c0720eb0c
#
_cell.length_a   1.000
_cell.length_b   1.000
_cell.length_c   1.000
_cell.angle_alpha   90.00
_cell.angle_beta   90.00
_cell.angle_gamma   90.00
#
_symmetry.space_group_name_H-M   'P 1'
#
loop_
_entity.id
_entity.type
_entity.pdbx_description
1 polymer ?
#
loop_
_entity_poly.entity_id
_entity_poly.type
_entity_poly.pdbx_seq_one_letter_code
_entity_poly.pdbx_strand_id
1 'polypeptide(L)'
;MGDFMDEITKDLEKKLKSNDKVVVATSGGPDSMALLSLVCDIKDKINITIICAHVNHKMRIESEDEKIMVEEYCKKRNIIFEYMEILEYSEDNFHNDARKKRYQFFETLIHKYKANYLFTAHHADDLAETILMRMMRGSTLKGYAGFPKVQDRNGYKIVRPFIIKSKEEIDAYCDNKNIPYAIDGSNQKDTYTRNRFRKYIIPALKEETNNFYSQMYKFSKTLLEYDSFLEELTEDKIKEVYKNKEIFIDKIRREKKLIQKRLIQKILEDIYKEDLLKIDNSHVDSILGMIYNLKPNMEIDLPNEITIQKHYDKIIFEEKKQTQEYKIEIKEKTILPDESIIQMISSVEENSNFICRLNKSDVSLPLYVRNKKDGDKMNVKNMKGNKKIKKIFIENKIDSNKRKLYPVVVDSEDKIVWIPGLKKSQFDKPKEEKCDIILKYTLKGEKNE
;
A
#
# COMPACT_ATOMS: atom_id res chain seq x y z
N MET A 1 30.73 29.30 18.13
CA MET A 1 30.18 27.95 18.09
C MET A 1 29.13 27.66 19.18
N GLY A 2 29.15 28.32 20.34
CA GLY A 2 28.13 28.16 21.39
C GLY A 2 26.72 28.64 20.98
N ASP A 3 26.63 29.62 20.12
CA ASP A 3 25.40 30.32 19.72
C ASP A 3 24.40 29.47 18.90
N PHE A 4 24.86 28.39 18.34
CA PHE A 4 24.19 27.64 17.27
C PHE A 4 23.23 26.53 17.75
N MET A 5 23.60 25.77 18.78
CA MET A 5 22.69 24.82 19.47
C MET A 5 21.76 25.55 20.42
N ASP A 6 22.14 26.75 20.87
CA ASP A 6 21.32 27.62 21.69
C ASP A 6 20.02 28.05 20.98
N GLU A 7 20.07 28.24 19.66
CA GLU A 7 18.85 28.55 18.89
C GLU A 7 17.85 27.37 18.89
N ILE A 8 18.32 26.13 18.68
CA ILE A 8 17.46 24.95 18.75
C ILE A 8 16.92 24.77 20.16
N THR A 9 17.79 24.90 21.16
CA THR A 9 17.39 24.80 22.56
C THR A 9 16.31 25.84 22.90
N LYS A 10 16.48 27.09 22.51
CA LYS A 10 15.48 28.14 22.68
C LYS A 10 14.16 27.88 21.94
N ASP A 11 14.22 27.33 20.72
CA ASP A 11 13.02 26.93 19.94
C ASP A 11 12.26 25.80 20.66
N LEU A 12 12.96 24.81 21.17
CA LEU A 12 12.36 23.71 21.93
C LEU A 12 11.84 24.16 23.30
N GLU A 13 12.55 25.03 24.03
CA GLU A 13 12.10 25.63 25.29
C GLU A 13 10.78 26.39 25.14
N LYS A 14 10.56 27.06 24.01
CA LYS A 14 9.30 27.73 23.71
C LYS A 14 8.15 26.78 23.39
N LYS A 15 8.44 25.58 22.89
CA LYS A 15 7.43 24.59 22.47
C LYS A 15 7.06 23.61 23.55
N LEU A 16 8.02 23.25 24.39
CA LEU A 16 7.82 22.28 25.47
C LEU A 16 7.24 22.99 26.72
N LYS A 17 6.35 22.29 27.40
CA LYS A 17 5.73 22.74 28.64
C LYS A 17 6.21 21.88 29.80
N SER A 18 6.14 22.43 31.01
CA SER A 18 6.37 21.65 32.22
C SER A 18 5.44 20.43 32.26
N ASN A 19 5.98 19.30 32.68
CA ASN A 19 5.36 17.96 32.68
C ASN A 19 5.12 17.32 31.32
N ASP A 20 5.59 17.90 30.22
CA ASP A 20 5.60 17.21 28.93
C ASP A 20 6.49 15.95 29.01
N LYS A 21 6.08 14.92 28.30
CA LYS A 21 6.82 13.67 28.17
C LYS A 21 7.31 13.52 26.73
N VAL A 22 8.60 13.25 26.59
CA VAL A 22 9.29 13.20 25.29
C VAL A 22 9.93 11.85 25.11
N VAL A 23 9.55 11.10 24.08
CA VAL A 23 10.26 9.91 23.62
C VAL A 23 11.35 10.37 22.66
N VAL A 24 12.61 9.99 22.93
CA VAL A 24 13.77 10.30 22.08
C VAL A 24 14.24 9.01 21.42
N ALA A 25 14.11 8.92 20.09
CA ALA A 25 14.60 7.79 19.31
C ALA A 25 16.12 7.81 19.25
N THR A 26 16.77 6.85 19.90
CA THR A 26 18.22 6.81 20.10
C THR A 26 18.81 5.52 19.54
N SER A 27 19.65 5.62 18.51
CA SER A 27 20.34 4.47 17.91
C SER A 27 21.73 4.18 18.52
N GLY A 28 22.26 5.11 19.31
CA GLY A 28 23.66 5.05 19.81
C GLY A 28 24.66 5.80 18.93
N GLY A 29 24.31 6.13 17.68
CA GLY A 29 25.13 6.93 16.79
C GLY A 29 25.14 8.44 17.14
N PRO A 30 26.10 9.22 16.60
CA PRO A 30 26.36 10.60 17.02
C PRO A 30 25.13 11.49 16.94
N ASP A 31 24.33 11.40 15.86
CA ASP A 31 23.13 12.26 15.69
C ASP A 31 22.10 12.04 16.80
N SER A 32 21.86 10.78 17.13
CA SER A 32 20.88 10.42 18.15
C SER A 32 21.35 10.71 19.58
N MET A 33 22.65 10.57 19.83
CA MET A 33 23.26 10.89 21.13
C MET A 33 23.36 12.40 21.32
N ALA A 34 23.66 13.17 20.26
CA ALA A 34 23.59 14.63 20.27
C ALA A 34 22.17 15.12 20.62
N LEU A 35 21.15 14.51 20.01
CA LEU A 35 19.75 14.85 20.29
C LEU A 35 19.37 14.54 21.73
N LEU A 36 19.73 13.37 22.22
CA LEU A 36 19.47 12.97 23.61
C LEU A 36 20.16 13.94 24.60
N SER A 37 21.41 14.33 24.34
CA SER A 37 22.15 15.29 25.13
C SER A 37 21.48 16.67 25.14
N LEU A 38 21.06 17.17 23.97
CA LEU A 38 20.35 18.44 23.84
C LEU A 38 19.05 18.47 24.66
N VAL A 39 18.27 17.38 24.60
CA VAL A 39 17.02 17.28 25.35
C VAL A 39 17.26 17.18 26.85
N CYS A 40 18.38 16.60 27.28
CA CYS A 40 18.80 16.61 28.69
C CYS A 40 19.09 18.04 29.20
N ASP A 41 19.78 18.85 28.39
CA ASP A 41 20.06 20.25 28.76
C ASP A 41 18.76 21.04 28.92
N ILE A 42 17.70 20.69 28.18
CA ILE A 42 16.37 21.30 28.32
C ILE A 42 15.65 20.76 29.56
N LYS A 43 15.78 19.47 29.89
CA LYS A 43 15.21 18.89 31.11
C LYS A 43 15.69 19.62 32.37
N ASP A 44 16.94 20.05 32.38
CA ASP A 44 17.53 20.77 33.52
C ASP A 44 16.91 22.18 33.70
N LYS A 45 16.27 22.74 32.67
CA LYS A 45 15.61 24.06 32.68
C LYS A 45 14.08 23.97 32.78
N ILE A 46 13.50 22.97 32.16
CA ILE A 46 12.04 22.73 32.12
C ILE A 46 11.79 21.34 32.69
N ASN A 47 10.85 21.22 33.63
CA ASN A 47 10.49 19.95 34.22
C ASN A 47 9.76 19.05 33.20
N ILE A 48 10.53 18.35 32.34
CA ILE A 48 10.04 17.36 31.36
C ILE A 48 10.52 15.96 31.73
N THR A 49 9.75 14.96 31.29
CA THR A 49 10.16 13.55 31.41
C THR A 49 10.72 13.06 30.08
N ILE A 50 11.94 12.51 30.08
CA ILE A 50 12.59 11.96 28.91
C ILE A 50 12.51 10.43 28.95
N ILE A 51 12.08 9.83 27.85
CA ILE A 51 12.10 8.38 27.60
C ILE A 51 13.03 8.15 26.42
N CYS A 52 14.20 7.57 26.67
CA CYS A 52 15.13 7.14 25.64
C CYS A 52 14.63 5.81 25.04
N ALA A 53 14.35 5.80 23.76
CA ALA A 53 13.87 4.63 23.03
C ALA A 53 14.99 4.08 22.14
N HIS A 54 15.68 3.03 22.60
CA HIS A 54 16.76 2.38 21.88
C HIS A 54 16.28 1.11 21.18
N VAL A 55 16.64 0.96 19.89
CA VAL A 55 16.31 -0.23 19.08
C VAL A 55 17.59 -0.88 18.60
N ASN A 56 17.83 -2.09 19.06
CA ASN A 56 18.96 -2.91 18.63
C ASN A 56 18.53 -3.85 17.49
N HIS A 57 19.23 -3.75 16.36
CA HIS A 57 18.97 -4.57 15.17
C HIS A 57 19.66 -5.94 15.21
N LYS A 58 20.50 -6.21 16.22
CA LYS A 58 21.32 -7.45 16.40
C LYS A 58 22.03 -7.94 15.13
N MET A 59 22.37 -7.00 14.24
CA MET A 59 23.09 -7.31 12.99
C MET A 59 24.61 -7.42 13.18
N ARG A 60 25.12 -7.00 14.34
CA ARG A 60 26.55 -6.93 14.65
C ARG A 60 26.80 -7.23 16.13
N ILE A 61 28.03 -7.68 16.44
CA ILE A 61 28.45 -7.95 17.82
C ILE A 61 28.52 -6.64 18.63
N GLU A 62 28.93 -5.54 17.99
CA GLU A 62 29.09 -4.21 18.60
C GLU A 62 27.75 -3.58 19.02
N SER A 63 26.62 -4.10 18.55
CA SER A 63 25.30 -3.57 18.90
C SER A 63 24.92 -3.77 20.39
N GLU A 64 25.59 -4.68 21.09
CA GLU A 64 25.40 -4.84 22.54
C GLU A 64 26.19 -3.77 23.30
N ASP A 65 27.39 -3.42 22.82
CA ASP A 65 28.20 -2.33 23.42
C ASP A 65 27.50 -0.97 23.23
N GLU A 66 26.85 -0.77 22.06
CA GLU A 66 26.03 0.43 21.81
C GLU A 66 24.90 0.54 22.82
N LYS A 67 24.16 -0.53 23.09
CA LYS A 67 23.09 -0.57 24.10
C LYS A 67 23.63 -0.23 25.50
N ILE A 68 24.72 -0.88 25.93
CA ILE A 68 25.31 -0.63 27.24
C ILE A 68 25.71 0.84 27.37
N MET A 69 26.35 1.43 26.37
CA MET A 69 26.76 2.83 26.37
C MET A 69 25.54 3.76 26.52
N VAL A 70 24.44 3.53 25.76
CA VAL A 70 23.22 4.34 25.83
C VAL A 70 22.54 4.17 27.18
N GLU A 71 22.46 2.95 27.71
CA GLU A 71 21.87 2.66 29.02
C GLU A 71 22.62 3.35 30.16
N GLU A 72 23.95 3.28 30.16
CA GLU A 72 24.80 3.98 31.12
C GLU A 72 24.64 5.50 31.04
N TYR A 73 24.58 6.04 29.83
CA TYR A 73 24.32 7.49 29.63
C TYR A 73 22.97 7.90 30.22
N CYS A 74 21.93 7.12 29.99
CA CYS A 74 20.60 7.35 30.56
C CYS A 74 20.60 7.26 32.08
N LYS A 75 21.29 6.26 32.66
CA LYS A 75 21.40 6.09 34.10
C LYS A 75 22.09 7.30 34.77
N LYS A 76 23.21 7.76 34.19
CA LYS A 76 23.97 8.95 34.69
C LYS A 76 23.15 10.23 34.66
N ARG A 77 22.17 10.34 33.72
CA ARG A 77 21.32 11.53 33.52
C ARG A 77 19.90 11.39 34.10
N ASN A 78 19.63 10.28 34.78
CA ASN A 78 18.31 9.95 35.34
C ASN A 78 17.19 10.05 34.28
N ILE A 79 17.39 9.32 33.15
CA ILE A 79 16.48 9.21 32.02
C ILE A 79 15.89 7.80 32.03
N ILE A 80 14.62 7.67 31.69
CA ILE A 80 13.97 6.36 31.49
C ILE A 80 14.55 5.73 30.24
N PHE A 81 15.13 4.54 30.37
CA PHE A 81 15.67 3.76 29.25
C PHE A 81 14.68 2.66 28.86
N GLU A 82 14.26 2.64 27.62
CA GLU A 82 13.40 1.61 27.02
C GLU A 82 14.12 1.01 25.82
N TYR A 83 14.02 -0.29 25.69
CA TYR A 83 14.80 -1.07 24.76
C TYR A 83 13.97 -2.10 24.01
N MET A 84 14.26 -2.30 22.72
CA MET A 84 13.68 -3.34 21.88
C MET A 84 14.75 -3.98 21.00
N GLU A 85 14.70 -5.31 20.87
CA GLU A 85 15.46 -6.06 19.90
C GLU A 85 14.60 -6.43 18.69
N ILE A 86 15.18 -6.36 17.50
CA ILE A 86 14.57 -6.89 16.28
C ILE A 86 15.34 -8.14 15.89
N LEU A 87 14.74 -9.32 16.08
CA LEU A 87 15.36 -10.62 15.85
C LEU A 87 15.13 -11.15 14.44
N GLU A 88 14.01 -10.77 13.82
CA GLU A 88 13.58 -11.29 12.51
C GLU A 88 13.21 -10.16 11.57
N TYR A 89 13.51 -10.33 10.29
CA TYR A 89 13.16 -9.41 9.19
C TYR A 89 12.50 -10.18 8.08
N SER A 90 11.53 -9.54 7.37
CA SER A 90 10.97 -10.09 6.15
C SER A 90 12.02 -10.06 5.03
N GLU A 91 12.15 -11.16 4.28
CA GLU A 91 13.18 -11.33 3.24
C GLU A 91 13.09 -10.28 2.12
N ASP A 92 11.88 -9.80 1.80
CA ASP A 92 11.65 -8.95 0.63
C ASP A 92 11.93 -7.45 0.82
N ASN A 93 12.00 -6.92 2.06
CA ASN A 93 12.09 -5.46 2.27
C ASN A 93 12.65 -5.05 3.65
N PHE A 94 13.86 -5.51 3.95
CA PHE A 94 14.56 -5.28 5.22
C PHE A 94 14.43 -3.85 5.79
N HIS A 95 14.72 -2.82 4.97
CA HIS A 95 14.70 -1.43 5.45
C HIS A 95 13.29 -0.93 5.81
N ASN A 96 12.27 -1.33 5.06
CA ASN A 96 10.89 -0.93 5.34
C ASN A 96 10.35 -1.66 6.57
N ASP A 97 10.64 -2.95 6.71
CA ASP A 97 10.24 -3.75 7.87
C ASP A 97 10.90 -3.23 9.15
N ALA A 98 12.21 -3.00 9.11
CA ALA A 98 12.95 -2.41 10.23
C ALA A 98 12.39 -1.03 10.62
N ARG A 99 12.04 -0.19 9.64
CA ARG A 99 11.40 1.10 9.89
C ARG A 99 10.03 0.95 10.54
N LYS A 100 9.19 0.03 10.03
CA LYS A 100 7.85 -0.24 10.56
C LYS A 100 7.92 -0.69 12.03
N LYS A 101 8.76 -1.67 12.34
CA LYS A 101 8.97 -2.20 13.71
C LYS A 101 9.45 -1.10 14.68
N ARG A 102 10.41 -0.26 14.23
CA ARG A 102 10.87 0.88 15.04
C ARG A 102 9.73 1.86 15.39
N TYR A 103 8.94 2.26 14.39
CA TYR A 103 7.85 3.20 14.65
C TYR A 103 6.73 2.59 15.50
N GLN A 104 6.43 1.30 15.34
CA GLN A 104 5.49 0.59 16.22
C GLN A 104 5.98 0.58 17.68
N PHE A 105 7.26 0.33 17.90
CA PHE A 105 7.85 0.43 19.23
C PHE A 105 7.74 1.84 19.81
N PHE A 106 8.09 2.86 19.04
CA PHE A 106 7.96 4.25 19.50
C PHE A 106 6.50 4.60 19.84
N GLU A 107 5.54 4.17 19.05
CA GLU A 107 4.11 4.36 19.33
C GLU A 107 3.67 3.64 20.61
N THR A 108 4.15 2.43 20.84
CA THR A 108 3.90 1.70 22.10
C THR A 108 4.39 2.51 23.31
N LEU A 109 5.59 3.13 23.21
CA LEU A 109 6.13 3.97 24.28
C LEU A 109 5.34 5.28 24.43
N ILE A 110 4.93 5.92 23.34
CA ILE A 110 4.07 7.11 23.38
C ILE A 110 2.80 6.80 24.16
N HIS A 111 2.14 5.69 23.90
CA HIS A 111 0.92 5.28 24.62
C HIS A 111 1.21 4.87 26.07
N LYS A 112 2.25 4.08 26.32
CA LYS A 112 2.65 3.62 27.65
C LYS A 112 2.89 4.79 28.61
N TYR A 113 3.62 5.81 28.14
CA TYR A 113 4.00 6.97 28.95
C TYR A 113 3.04 8.15 28.79
N LYS A 114 2.07 8.08 27.88
CA LYS A 114 1.22 9.21 27.46
C LYS A 114 2.09 10.40 27.04
N ALA A 115 3.09 10.14 26.17
CA ALA A 115 4.05 11.14 25.74
C ALA A 115 3.46 12.07 24.67
N ASN A 116 3.82 13.34 24.71
CA ASN A 116 3.34 14.38 23.81
C ASN A 116 4.17 14.41 22.51
N TYR A 117 5.44 13.99 22.59
CA TYR A 117 6.40 14.14 21.49
C TYR A 117 7.24 12.90 21.28
N LEU A 118 7.52 12.62 20.00
CA LEU A 118 8.58 11.73 19.53
C LEU A 118 9.66 12.58 18.87
N PHE A 119 10.86 12.61 19.44
CA PHE A 119 11.99 13.31 18.84
C PHE A 119 12.87 12.35 18.06
N THR A 120 13.25 12.73 16.83
CA THR A 120 14.14 11.97 15.95
C THR A 120 15.27 12.85 15.44
N ALA A 121 16.46 12.28 15.31
CA ALA A 121 17.68 13.00 14.96
C ALA A 121 17.89 13.20 13.45
N HIS A 122 16.82 13.22 12.64
CA HIS A 122 16.94 13.54 11.22
C HIS A 122 17.48 14.97 11.06
N HIS A 123 18.47 15.12 10.17
CA HIS A 123 19.20 16.35 9.96
C HIS A 123 19.12 16.87 8.50
N ALA A 124 19.81 17.94 8.19
CA ALA A 124 19.70 18.61 6.90
C ALA A 124 20.14 17.73 5.71
N ASP A 125 21.17 16.92 5.91
CA ASP A 125 21.61 15.96 4.88
C ASP A 125 20.53 14.92 4.58
N ASP A 126 19.87 14.37 5.61
CA ASP A 126 18.78 13.41 5.42
C ASP A 126 17.60 14.00 4.63
N LEU A 127 17.30 15.29 4.88
CA LEU A 127 16.26 16.01 4.14
C LEU A 127 16.66 16.18 2.67
N ALA A 128 17.88 16.67 2.42
CA ALA A 128 18.41 16.89 1.07
C ALA A 128 18.47 15.56 0.28
N GLU A 129 19.02 14.49 0.87
CA GLU A 129 19.02 13.15 0.29
C GLU A 129 17.62 12.71 -0.11
N THR A 130 16.65 12.86 0.81
CA THR A 130 15.26 12.44 0.58
C THR A 130 14.62 13.21 -0.56
N ILE A 131 14.79 14.54 -0.62
CA ILE A 131 14.26 15.40 -1.68
C ILE A 131 14.85 14.98 -3.02
N LEU A 132 16.17 14.95 -3.12
CA LEU A 132 16.88 14.63 -4.38
C LEU A 132 16.53 13.22 -4.89
N MET A 133 16.54 12.22 -4.02
CA MET A 133 16.16 10.85 -4.40
C MET A 133 14.71 10.76 -4.89
N ARG A 134 13.78 11.51 -4.29
CA ARG A 134 12.38 11.54 -4.74
C ARG A 134 12.19 12.30 -6.03
N MET A 135 12.97 13.36 -6.26
CA MET A 135 13.00 14.07 -7.55
C MET A 135 13.42 13.13 -8.67
N MET A 136 14.44 12.30 -8.47
CA MET A 136 14.92 11.36 -9.49
C MET A 136 13.97 10.18 -9.78
N ARG A 137 13.17 9.78 -8.79
CA ARG A 137 12.23 8.65 -8.94
C ARG A 137 10.84 9.08 -9.39
N GLY A 138 10.51 10.35 -9.30
CA GLY A 138 9.12 10.83 -9.36
C GLY A 138 8.40 10.70 -8.02
N SER A 139 7.58 11.68 -7.67
CA SER A 139 6.80 11.68 -6.43
C SER A 139 5.60 12.63 -6.51
N THR A 140 4.75 12.62 -5.48
CA THR A 140 3.71 13.64 -5.27
C THR A 140 4.31 14.93 -4.74
N LEU A 141 3.55 16.03 -4.70
CA LEU A 141 3.99 17.31 -4.14
C LEU A 141 4.50 17.14 -2.70
N LYS A 142 3.71 16.50 -1.86
CA LYS A 142 4.07 16.13 -0.48
C LYS A 142 5.32 15.24 -0.42
N GLY A 143 5.43 14.32 -1.37
CA GLY A 143 6.61 13.46 -1.49
C GLY A 143 7.88 14.24 -1.79
N TYR A 144 7.87 15.15 -2.76
CA TYR A 144 9.01 16.00 -3.10
C TYR A 144 9.48 16.90 -1.94
N ALA A 145 8.55 17.28 -1.05
CA ALA A 145 8.89 18.07 0.14
C ALA A 145 9.78 17.31 1.16
N GLY A 146 9.95 16.00 1.02
CA GLY A 146 10.72 15.22 1.99
C GLY A 146 9.93 14.96 3.28
N PHE A 147 10.33 15.58 4.37
CA PHE A 147 9.65 15.47 5.66
C PHE A 147 9.71 16.81 6.45
N PRO A 148 8.64 17.16 7.20
CA PRO A 148 8.58 18.43 7.94
C PRO A 148 9.41 18.40 9.22
N LYS A 149 9.74 19.60 9.75
CA LYS A 149 10.34 19.77 11.09
C LYS A 149 9.44 19.23 12.19
N VAL A 150 8.14 19.48 12.09
CA VAL A 150 7.12 18.98 13.01
C VAL A 150 6.02 18.31 12.20
N GLN A 151 5.62 17.15 12.65
CA GLN A 151 4.56 16.34 11.98
C GLN A 151 3.56 15.89 13.03
N ASP A 152 2.31 16.27 12.87
CA ASP A 152 1.22 15.77 13.71
C ASP A 152 0.92 14.29 13.38
N ARG A 153 0.69 13.49 14.40
CA ARG A 153 0.37 12.06 14.27
C ARG A 153 -0.49 11.61 15.46
N ASN A 154 -1.66 11.09 15.21
CA ASN A 154 -2.56 10.38 16.15
C ASN A 154 -2.38 10.71 17.65
N GLY A 155 -2.47 11.99 18.01
CA GLY A 155 -2.40 12.43 19.42
C GLY A 155 -1.01 12.79 19.94
N TYR A 156 0.04 12.72 19.12
CA TYR A 156 1.40 13.19 19.46
C TYR A 156 2.06 13.88 18.27
N LYS A 157 3.21 14.52 18.50
CA LYS A 157 3.99 15.19 17.43
C LYS A 157 5.36 14.54 17.26
N ILE A 158 5.72 14.26 16.00
CA ILE A 158 7.10 13.92 15.66
C ILE A 158 7.85 15.22 15.41
N VAL A 159 8.96 15.43 16.12
CA VAL A 159 9.79 16.63 16.01
C VAL A 159 11.20 16.24 15.56
N ARG A 160 11.76 17.03 14.64
CA ARG A 160 13.10 16.83 14.07
C ARG A 160 13.92 18.11 14.30
N PRO A 161 14.51 18.25 15.50
CA PRO A 161 15.19 19.50 15.88
C PRO A 161 16.35 19.84 14.95
N PHE A 162 17.06 18.84 14.43
CA PHE A 162 18.26 18.98 13.61
C PHE A 162 18.01 19.17 12.11
N ILE A 163 16.76 19.33 11.66
CA ILE A 163 16.40 19.35 10.22
C ILE A 163 17.13 20.44 9.41
N ILE A 164 17.62 21.47 10.04
CA ILE A 164 18.37 22.59 9.43
C ILE A 164 19.88 22.49 9.72
N LYS A 165 20.34 21.46 10.42
CA LYS A 165 21.74 21.27 10.81
C LYS A 165 22.42 20.24 9.95
N SER A 166 23.65 20.51 9.56
CA SER A 166 24.47 19.54 8.83
C SER A 166 25.03 18.47 9.74
N LYS A 167 25.44 17.36 9.13
CA LYS A 167 26.11 16.27 9.84
C LYS A 167 27.38 16.76 10.54
N GLU A 168 28.17 17.57 9.86
CA GLU A 168 29.41 18.15 10.37
C GLU A 168 29.18 19.03 11.64
N GLU A 169 28.08 19.79 11.65
CA GLU A 169 27.70 20.61 12.82
C GLU A 169 27.31 19.75 14.02
N ILE A 170 26.62 18.62 13.78
CA ILE A 170 26.22 17.69 14.85
C ILE A 170 27.43 16.94 15.40
N ASP A 171 28.34 16.46 14.55
CA ASP A 171 29.58 15.81 14.96
C ASP A 171 30.44 16.75 15.81
N ALA A 172 30.65 17.99 15.36
CA ALA A 172 31.36 19.01 16.13
C ALA A 172 30.71 19.30 17.50
N TYR A 173 29.37 19.23 17.61
CA TYR A 173 28.67 19.37 18.89
C TYR A 173 28.97 18.17 19.81
N CYS A 174 28.98 16.95 19.29
CA CYS A 174 29.32 15.75 20.07
C CYS A 174 30.74 15.86 20.62
N ASP A 175 31.71 16.22 19.77
CA ASP A 175 33.11 16.33 20.15
C ASP A 175 33.33 17.42 21.22
N ASN A 176 32.72 18.61 21.03
CA ASN A 176 32.86 19.73 21.97
C ASN A 176 32.28 19.42 23.37
N LYS A 177 31.22 18.60 23.43
CA LYS A 177 30.58 18.19 24.68
C LYS A 177 31.06 16.85 25.23
N ASN A 178 32.01 16.20 24.55
CA ASN A 178 32.47 14.85 24.88
C ASN A 178 31.29 13.87 25.05
N ILE A 179 30.33 13.91 24.12
CA ILE A 179 29.17 13.02 24.13
C ILE A 179 29.62 11.63 23.63
N PRO A 180 29.41 10.55 24.38
CA PRO A 180 29.77 9.21 23.92
C PRO A 180 28.83 8.81 22.76
N TYR A 181 29.38 8.20 21.71
CA TYR A 181 28.62 7.64 20.59
C TYR A 181 29.38 6.49 19.94
N ALA A 182 28.65 5.61 19.26
CA ALA A 182 29.22 4.53 18.47
C ALA A 182 29.33 4.94 17.00
N ILE A 183 30.40 4.46 16.32
CA ILE A 183 30.64 4.70 14.90
C ILE A 183 30.21 3.47 14.10
N ASP A 184 29.25 3.65 13.18
CA ASP A 184 28.78 2.60 12.28
C ASP A 184 29.67 2.50 11.03
N GLY A 185 30.50 1.46 10.93
CA GLY A 185 31.36 1.20 9.77
C GLY A 185 30.61 0.80 8.49
N SER A 186 29.30 0.47 8.54
CA SER A 186 28.52 0.04 7.36
C SER A 186 28.12 1.17 6.42
N ASN A 187 28.27 2.43 6.86
CA ASN A 187 27.92 3.61 6.07
C ASN A 187 28.85 3.86 4.85
N GLN A 188 29.94 3.11 4.70
CA GLN A 188 30.94 3.30 3.65
C GLN A 188 30.65 2.53 2.34
N LYS A 189 29.65 1.66 2.29
CA LYS A 189 29.37 0.84 1.10
C LYS A 189 28.55 1.58 0.06
N ASP A 190 29.05 1.72 -1.17
CA ASP A 190 28.38 2.38 -2.32
C ASP A 190 27.17 1.62 -2.89
N THR A 191 26.81 0.51 -2.27
CA THR A 191 25.73 -0.39 -2.71
C THR A 191 24.35 0.29 -2.71
N TYR A 192 24.15 1.24 -1.82
CA TYR A 192 22.84 1.90 -1.66
C TYR A 192 22.82 3.26 -2.35
N THR A 193 21.73 3.57 -3.06
CA THR A 193 21.51 4.86 -3.71
C THR A 193 21.74 6.04 -2.77
N ARG A 194 21.28 5.93 -1.50
CA ARG A 194 21.45 6.98 -0.49
C ARG A 194 22.92 7.28 -0.20
N ASN A 195 23.75 6.25 -0.09
CA ASN A 195 25.19 6.41 0.15
C ASN A 195 25.89 7.09 -1.05
N ARG A 196 25.47 6.77 -2.30
CA ARG A 196 26.00 7.45 -3.49
C ARG A 196 25.64 8.93 -3.53
N PHE A 197 24.39 9.30 -3.15
CA PHE A 197 23.97 10.71 -3.06
C PHE A 197 24.80 11.46 -2.03
N ARG A 198 24.98 10.88 -0.84
CA ARG A 198 25.79 11.45 0.25
C ARG A 198 27.25 11.64 -0.14
N LYS A 199 27.83 10.69 -0.86
CA LYS A 199 29.27 10.65 -1.17
C LYS A 199 29.64 11.50 -2.40
N TYR A 200 28.78 11.54 -3.42
CA TYR A 200 29.13 12.11 -4.72
C TYR A 200 28.28 13.31 -5.14
N ILE A 201 27.00 13.33 -4.84
CA ILE A 201 26.06 14.32 -5.37
C ILE A 201 25.94 15.52 -4.42
N ILE A 202 25.69 15.28 -3.16
CA ILE A 202 25.53 16.37 -2.17
C ILE A 202 26.80 17.19 -2.01
N PRO A 203 28.01 16.62 -1.93
CA PRO A 203 29.22 17.41 -1.87
C PRO A 203 29.37 18.36 -3.07
N ALA A 204 29.15 17.88 -4.29
CA ALA A 204 29.21 18.72 -5.51
C ALA A 204 28.18 19.86 -5.46
N LEU A 205 26.95 19.61 -5.00
CA LEU A 205 25.93 20.65 -4.84
C LEU A 205 26.29 21.67 -3.73
N LYS A 206 26.99 21.25 -2.69
CA LYS A 206 27.50 22.14 -1.63
C LYS A 206 28.61 23.08 -2.13
N GLU A 207 29.40 22.65 -3.11
CA GLU A 207 30.43 23.52 -3.74
C GLU A 207 29.80 24.67 -4.55
N GLU A 208 28.60 24.45 -5.11
CA GLU A 208 27.89 25.50 -5.88
C GLU A 208 27.26 26.59 -5.01
N THR A 209 26.98 26.32 -3.71
CA THR A 209 26.37 27.30 -2.84
C THR A 209 26.62 27.04 -1.36
N ASN A 210 27.01 28.06 -0.62
CA ASN A 210 27.20 28.01 0.84
C ASN A 210 25.88 27.82 1.61
N ASN A 211 24.74 28.03 0.94
CA ASN A 211 23.41 28.00 1.56
C ASN A 211 22.61 26.75 1.18
N PHE A 212 23.26 25.68 0.72
CA PHE A 212 22.60 24.48 0.19
C PHE A 212 21.49 23.94 1.11
N TYR A 213 21.79 23.64 2.36
CA TYR A 213 20.81 23.09 3.30
C TYR A 213 19.65 24.07 3.62
N SER A 214 19.95 25.36 3.74
CA SER A 214 18.92 26.38 3.92
C SER A 214 17.98 26.45 2.72
N GLN A 215 18.50 26.33 1.51
CA GLN A 215 17.69 26.30 0.29
C GLN A 215 16.85 25.02 0.19
N MET A 216 17.40 23.86 0.54
CA MET A 216 16.66 22.60 0.59
C MET A 216 15.51 22.66 1.62
N TYR A 217 15.76 23.22 2.79
CA TYR A 217 14.74 23.42 3.81
C TYR A 217 13.64 24.40 3.37
N LYS A 218 14.01 25.53 2.76
CA LYS A 218 13.03 26.49 2.20
C LYS A 218 12.19 25.84 1.11
N PHE A 219 12.80 25.10 0.19
CA PHE A 219 12.10 24.36 -0.85
C PHE A 219 11.10 23.35 -0.25
N SER A 220 11.53 22.54 0.73
CA SER A 220 10.68 21.63 1.47
C SER A 220 9.48 22.34 2.08
N LYS A 221 9.73 23.44 2.81
CA LYS A 221 8.69 24.22 3.49
C LYS A 221 7.67 24.80 2.51
N THR A 222 8.12 25.38 1.41
CA THR A 222 7.24 25.93 0.36
C THR A 222 6.34 24.86 -0.25
N LEU A 223 6.89 23.67 -0.54
CA LEU A 223 6.07 22.57 -1.05
C LEU A 223 5.04 22.06 -0.05
N LEU A 224 5.38 22.02 1.23
CA LEU A 224 4.44 21.65 2.30
C LEU A 224 3.32 22.68 2.46
N GLU A 225 3.64 23.97 2.35
CA GLU A 225 2.64 25.05 2.38
C GLU A 225 1.67 24.95 1.20
N TYR A 226 2.16 24.67 0.00
CA TYR A 226 1.31 24.44 -1.17
C TYR A 226 0.47 23.16 -1.04
N ASP A 227 1.03 22.06 -0.51
CA ASP A 227 0.29 20.83 -0.27
C ASP A 227 -0.83 21.05 0.77
N SER A 228 -0.55 21.78 1.85
CA SER A 228 -1.56 22.13 2.86
C SER A 228 -2.69 22.97 2.28
N PHE A 229 -2.37 23.98 1.46
CA PHE A 229 -3.38 24.79 0.78
C PHE A 229 -4.27 23.95 -0.17
N LEU A 230 -3.66 23.03 -0.93
CA LEU A 230 -4.42 22.11 -1.78
C LEU A 230 -5.28 21.15 -0.95
N GLU A 231 -4.78 20.73 0.20
CA GLU A 231 -5.53 19.88 1.14
C GLU A 231 -6.80 20.59 1.64
N GLU A 232 -6.69 21.83 2.08
CA GLU A 232 -7.84 22.65 2.50
C GLU A 232 -8.87 22.81 1.36
N LEU A 233 -8.40 23.12 0.14
CA LEU A 233 -9.28 23.28 -1.02
C LEU A 233 -10.02 21.98 -1.41
N THR A 234 -9.47 20.83 -1.06
CA THR A 234 -10.04 19.54 -1.45
C THR A 234 -10.83 18.85 -0.34
N GLU A 235 -10.74 19.33 0.91
CA GLU A 235 -11.31 18.66 2.10
C GLU A 235 -12.84 18.46 2.02
N ASP A 236 -13.58 19.46 1.59
CA ASP A 236 -15.02 19.34 1.44
C ASP A 236 -15.42 18.70 0.09
N LYS A 237 -14.65 19.00 -0.96
CA LYS A 237 -14.90 18.46 -2.30
C LYS A 237 -14.78 16.94 -2.37
N ILE A 238 -13.88 16.35 -1.60
CA ILE A 238 -13.71 14.88 -1.57
C ILE A 238 -15.01 14.17 -1.17
N LYS A 239 -15.77 14.73 -0.23
CA LYS A 239 -17.03 14.15 0.27
C LYS A 239 -18.12 14.13 -0.79
N GLU A 240 -18.05 15.05 -1.77
CA GLU A 240 -18.98 15.10 -2.89
C GLU A 240 -18.57 14.19 -4.05
N VAL A 241 -17.25 14.14 -4.33
CA VAL A 241 -16.67 13.45 -5.48
C VAL A 241 -16.52 11.95 -5.23
N TYR A 242 -16.26 11.54 -3.97
CA TYR A 242 -15.94 10.18 -3.61
C TYR A 242 -16.79 9.67 -2.45
N LYS A 243 -17.55 8.60 -2.67
CA LYS A 243 -18.36 7.91 -1.65
C LYS A 243 -18.40 6.41 -1.94
N ASN A 244 -18.37 5.59 -0.91
CA ASN A 244 -18.54 4.13 -1.02
C ASN A 244 -17.57 3.48 -2.03
N LYS A 245 -16.31 3.90 -2.06
CA LYS A 245 -15.30 3.46 -3.04
C LYS A 245 -15.65 3.82 -4.51
N GLU A 246 -16.52 4.80 -4.75
CA GLU A 246 -16.90 5.28 -6.08
C GLU A 246 -16.52 6.74 -6.28
N ILE A 247 -15.91 7.06 -7.43
CA ILE A 247 -15.71 8.44 -7.91
C ILE A 247 -16.85 8.81 -8.87
N PHE A 248 -17.49 9.94 -8.64
CA PHE A 248 -18.52 10.51 -9.53
C PHE A 248 -17.85 11.39 -10.59
N ILE A 249 -17.84 10.91 -11.84
CA ILE A 249 -17.10 11.53 -12.96
C ILE A 249 -17.60 12.94 -13.29
N ASP A 250 -18.90 13.16 -13.25
CA ASP A 250 -19.51 14.47 -13.52
C ASP A 250 -19.07 15.54 -12.50
N LYS A 251 -18.92 15.15 -11.24
CA LYS A 251 -18.50 16.04 -10.15
C LYS A 251 -17.03 16.38 -10.23
N ILE A 252 -16.14 15.37 -10.40
CA ILE A 252 -14.71 15.63 -10.49
C ILE A 252 -14.35 16.43 -11.75
N ARG A 253 -15.05 16.26 -12.87
CA ARG A 253 -14.84 17.03 -14.10
C ARG A 253 -15.10 18.53 -13.97
N ARG A 254 -15.92 18.96 -13.01
CA ARG A 254 -16.20 20.38 -12.75
C ARG A 254 -15.02 21.10 -12.13
N GLU A 255 -14.11 20.35 -11.51
CA GLU A 255 -12.95 20.90 -10.83
C GLU A 255 -11.81 21.22 -11.81
N LYS A 256 -10.92 22.17 -11.44
CA LYS A 256 -9.68 22.44 -12.19
C LYS A 256 -8.75 21.22 -12.14
N LYS A 257 -7.98 20.98 -13.21
CA LYS A 257 -7.11 19.80 -13.34
C LYS A 257 -6.20 19.56 -12.12
N LEU A 258 -5.66 20.62 -11.53
CA LEU A 258 -4.82 20.50 -10.33
C LEU A 258 -5.61 19.93 -9.13
N ILE A 259 -6.83 20.41 -8.95
CA ILE A 259 -7.75 19.92 -7.90
C ILE A 259 -8.16 18.47 -8.19
N GLN A 260 -8.45 18.14 -9.45
CA GLN A 260 -8.76 16.74 -9.83
C GLN A 260 -7.59 15.80 -9.47
N LYS A 261 -6.35 16.20 -9.80
CA LYS A 261 -5.15 15.42 -9.44
C LYS A 261 -5.05 15.23 -7.93
N ARG A 262 -5.24 16.30 -7.15
CA ARG A 262 -5.16 16.23 -5.68
C ARG A 262 -6.28 15.36 -5.08
N LEU A 263 -7.50 15.46 -5.60
CA LEU A 263 -8.62 14.60 -5.17
C LEU A 263 -8.31 13.11 -5.41
N ILE A 264 -7.78 12.76 -6.59
CA ILE A 264 -7.39 11.38 -6.90
C ILE A 264 -6.24 10.92 -5.98
N GLN A 265 -5.23 11.76 -5.75
CA GLN A 265 -4.14 11.46 -4.82
C GLN A 265 -4.67 11.18 -3.41
N LYS A 266 -5.60 12.01 -2.92
CA LYS A 266 -6.22 11.85 -1.60
C LYS A 266 -7.04 10.55 -1.49
N ILE A 267 -7.77 10.18 -2.54
CA ILE A 267 -8.48 8.90 -2.61
C ILE A 267 -7.49 7.73 -2.56
N LEU A 268 -6.39 7.81 -3.30
CA LEU A 268 -5.36 6.78 -3.28
C LEU A 268 -4.61 6.72 -1.93
N GLU A 269 -4.36 7.86 -1.28
CA GLU A 269 -3.81 7.94 0.08
C GLU A 269 -4.72 7.21 1.10
N ASP A 270 -6.04 7.39 1.00
CA ASP A 270 -7.02 6.73 1.87
C ASP A 270 -7.09 5.21 1.63
N ILE A 271 -7.05 4.78 0.37
CA ILE A 271 -7.12 3.37 -0.02
C ILE A 271 -5.83 2.62 0.37
N TYR A 272 -4.65 3.19 0.07
CA TYR A 272 -3.36 2.51 0.23
C TYR A 272 -2.70 2.71 1.60
N LYS A 273 -3.02 3.76 2.32
CA LYS A 273 -2.48 4.06 3.66
C LYS A 273 -0.97 3.82 3.77
N GLU A 274 -0.56 2.75 4.45
CA GLU A 274 0.85 2.38 4.65
C GLU A 274 1.56 1.93 3.35
N ASP A 275 0.81 1.40 2.39
CA ASP A 275 1.30 0.93 1.10
C ASP A 275 1.39 2.02 0.02
N LEU A 276 1.22 3.29 0.40
CA LEU A 276 1.24 4.43 -0.53
C LEU A 276 2.54 4.55 -1.37
N LEU A 277 3.64 3.96 -0.91
CA LEU A 277 4.91 3.91 -1.66
C LEU A 277 4.81 3.12 -2.98
N LYS A 278 3.79 2.28 -3.15
CA LYS A 278 3.51 1.54 -4.38
C LYS A 278 2.79 2.39 -5.44
N ILE A 279 2.33 3.59 -5.05
CA ILE A 279 1.57 4.50 -5.90
C ILE A 279 2.45 5.66 -6.34
N ASP A 280 2.40 5.98 -7.62
CA ASP A 280 3.10 7.11 -8.23
C ASP A 280 2.16 7.97 -9.10
N ASN A 281 2.71 9.00 -9.74
CA ASN A 281 1.94 9.90 -10.60
C ASN A 281 1.34 9.21 -11.83
N SER A 282 1.90 8.10 -12.30
CA SER A 282 1.36 7.37 -13.47
C SER A 282 -0.01 6.77 -13.16
N HIS A 283 -0.22 6.31 -11.94
CA HIS A 283 -1.52 5.81 -11.47
C HIS A 283 -2.57 6.92 -11.42
N VAL A 284 -2.17 8.12 -10.94
CA VAL A 284 -3.05 9.31 -10.94
C VAL A 284 -3.43 9.72 -12.37
N ASP A 285 -2.45 9.76 -13.28
CA ASP A 285 -2.68 10.13 -14.69
C ASP A 285 -3.52 9.06 -15.41
N SER A 286 -3.38 7.78 -15.06
CA SER A 286 -4.22 6.69 -15.58
C SER A 286 -5.69 6.85 -15.19
N ILE A 287 -5.98 7.20 -13.92
CA ILE A 287 -7.34 7.46 -13.45
C ILE A 287 -7.91 8.70 -14.13
N LEU A 288 -7.13 9.78 -14.27
CA LEU A 288 -7.54 10.95 -15.06
C LEU A 288 -7.86 10.58 -16.51
N GLY A 289 -7.04 9.73 -17.13
CA GLY A 289 -7.29 9.20 -18.45
C GLY A 289 -8.63 8.48 -18.55
N MET A 290 -9.00 7.67 -17.54
CA MET A 290 -10.31 7.02 -17.49
C MET A 290 -11.47 8.03 -17.36
N ILE A 291 -11.30 9.08 -16.54
CA ILE A 291 -12.31 10.12 -16.35
C ILE A 291 -12.66 10.79 -17.69
N TYR A 292 -11.66 11.08 -18.53
CA TYR A 292 -11.85 11.79 -19.79
C TYR A 292 -12.10 10.89 -21.00
N ASN A 293 -11.88 9.58 -20.88
CA ASN A 293 -12.13 8.65 -21.97
C ASN A 293 -13.63 8.53 -22.28
N LEU A 294 -13.97 8.46 -23.56
CA LEU A 294 -15.36 8.35 -24.03
C LEU A 294 -15.94 6.93 -23.90
N LYS A 295 -15.08 5.89 -23.74
CA LYS A 295 -15.56 4.53 -23.56
C LYS A 295 -16.32 4.41 -22.24
N PRO A 296 -17.56 3.85 -22.26
CA PRO A 296 -18.37 3.75 -21.05
C PRO A 296 -17.84 2.75 -20.04
N ASN A 297 -17.13 1.71 -20.50
CA ASN A 297 -16.57 0.68 -19.65
C ASN A 297 -15.07 0.55 -19.91
N MET A 298 -14.28 0.67 -18.86
CA MET A 298 -12.82 0.49 -18.85
C MET A 298 -12.39 -0.15 -17.55
N GLU A 299 -11.27 -0.85 -17.58
CA GLU A 299 -10.68 -1.47 -16.40
C GLU A 299 -9.17 -1.22 -16.40
N ILE A 300 -8.60 -0.91 -15.23
CA ILE A 300 -7.17 -0.73 -14.99
C ILE A 300 -6.82 -1.44 -13.69
N ASP A 301 -5.76 -2.24 -13.70
CA ASP A 301 -5.21 -2.85 -12.51
C ASP A 301 -4.24 -1.88 -11.82
N LEU A 302 -4.38 -1.77 -10.51
CA LEU A 302 -3.48 -1.05 -9.60
C LEU A 302 -2.71 -2.05 -8.71
N PRO A 303 -1.63 -1.62 -8.05
CA PRO A 303 -0.94 -2.44 -7.05
C PRO A 303 -1.88 -3.00 -5.96
N ASN A 304 -1.43 -4.03 -5.24
CA ASN A 304 -2.17 -4.70 -4.15
C ASN A 304 -3.51 -5.31 -4.60
N GLU A 305 -3.55 -5.86 -5.82
CA GLU A 305 -4.76 -6.53 -6.35
C GLU A 305 -6.01 -5.63 -6.35
N ILE A 306 -5.84 -4.32 -6.44
CA ILE A 306 -6.94 -3.37 -6.60
C ILE A 306 -7.18 -3.16 -8.09
N THR A 307 -8.42 -3.32 -8.51
CA THR A 307 -8.88 -3.03 -9.87
C THR A 307 -9.80 -1.81 -9.85
N ILE A 308 -9.57 -0.90 -10.78
CA ILE A 308 -10.45 0.25 -11.01
C ILE A 308 -11.31 -0.04 -12.23
N GLN A 309 -12.61 0.07 -12.07
CA GLN A 309 -13.56 -0.10 -13.14
C GLN A 309 -14.34 1.18 -13.40
N LYS A 310 -14.38 1.63 -14.65
CA LYS A 310 -15.27 2.68 -15.08
C LYS A 310 -16.59 2.08 -15.57
N HIS A 311 -17.69 2.57 -15.04
CA HIS A 311 -19.04 2.25 -15.46
C HIS A 311 -19.78 3.55 -15.73
N TYR A 312 -19.90 3.93 -17.02
CA TYR A 312 -20.56 5.16 -17.48
C TYR A 312 -20.04 6.42 -16.78
N ASP A 313 -20.73 6.89 -15.75
CA ASP A 313 -20.51 8.12 -14.99
C ASP A 313 -19.75 7.92 -13.67
N LYS A 314 -19.31 6.68 -13.38
CA LYS A 314 -18.63 6.32 -12.15
C LYS A 314 -17.33 5.56 -12.37
N ILE A 315 -16.40 5.72 -11.45
CA ILE A 315 -15.20 4.88 -11.32
C ILE A 315 -15.26 4.20 -9.96
N ILE A 316 -15.16 2.87 -9.94
CA ILE A 316 -15.31 2.03 -8.75
C ILE A 316 -13.95 1.38 -8.44
N PHE A 317 -13.56 1.39 -7.16
CA PHE A 317 -12.38 0.68 -6.67
C PHE A 317 -12.82 -0.64 -6.05
N GLU A 318 -12.36 -1.74 -6.61
CA GLU A 318 -12.66 -3.09 -6.13
C GLU A 318 -11.37 -3.85 -5.82
N GLU A 319 -11.38 -4.61 -4.76
CA GLU A 319 -10.34 -5.62 -4.54
C GLU A 319 -10.52 -6.73 -5.56
N LYS A 320 -9.44 -7.13 -6.22
CA LYS A 320 -9.45 -8.22 -7.19
C LYS A 320 -9.84 -9.50 -6.42
N LYS A 321 -11.11 -9.87 -6.49
CA LYS A 321 -11.53 -11.16 -5.95
C LYS A 321 -10.70 -12.22 -6.67
N GLN A 322 -9.85 -12.91 -5.94
CA GLN A 322 -9.20 -14.10 -6.45
C GLN A 322 -10.33 -15.02 -6.95
N THR A 323 -10.47 -15.12 -8.24
CA THR A 323 -11.37 -16.09 -8.85
C THR A 323 -10.76 -17.45 -8.56
N GLN A 324 -11.20 -18.08 -7.50
CA GLN A 324 -10.79 -19.43 -7.20
C GLN A 324 -11.15 -20.28 -8.41
N GLU A 325 -10.11 -20.75 -9.14
CA GLU A 325 -10.33 -21.73 -10.18
C GLU A 325 -10.87 -22.98 -9.51
N TYR A 326 -11.94 -23.52 -10.05
CA TYR A 326 -12.51 -24.77 -9.58
C TYR A 326 -12.66 -25.75 -10.72
N LYS A 327 -12.48 -27.02 -10.42
CA LYS A 327 -12.83 -28.16 -11.26
C LYS A 327 -13.42 -29.24 -10.35
N ILE A 328 -14.74 -29.43 -10.43
CA ILE A 328 -15.50 -30.28 -9.53
C ILE A 328 -16.08 -31.41 -10.37
N GLU A 329 -15.90 -32.64 -9.95
CA GLU A 329 -16.54 -33.81 -10.57
C GLU A 329 -18.06 -33.79 -10.38
N ILE A 330 -18.82 -33.97 -11.44
CA ILE A 330 -20.29 -33.97 -11.39
C ILE A 330 -20.78 -35.32 -10.82
N LYS A 331 -21.44 -35.21 -9.66
CA LYS A 331 -22.09 -36.33 -8.98
C LYS A 331 -23.62 -36.17 -9.05
N GLU A 332 -24.37 -37.03 -8.35
CA GLU A 332 -25.85 -36.94 -8.32
C GLU A 332 -26.33 -35.52 -8.04
N LYS A 333 -25.69 -34.83 -7.10
CA LYS A 333 -25.92 -33.39 -6.78
C LYS A 333 -24.59 -32.73 -6.55
N THR A 334 -24.29 -31.70 -7.33
CA THR A 334 -23.04 -30.92 -7.26
C THR A 334 -23.37 -29.45 -7.02
N ILE A 335 -22.94 -28.92 -5.89
CA ILE A 335 -23.11 -27.51 -5.52
C ILE A 335 -21.87 -26.74 -6.00
N LEU A 336 -22.09 -25.66 -6.73
CA LEU A 336 -21.03 -24.81 -7.29
C LEU A 336 -20.64 -23.68 -6.31
N PRO A 337 -19.49 -23.03 -6.51
CA PRO A 337 -19.05 -21.94 -5.64
C PRO A 337 -19.99 -20.72 -5.57
N ASP A 338 -20.87 -20.51 -6.57
CA ASP A 338 -21.91 -19.50 -6.60
C ASP A 338 -23.24 -19.98 -5.99
N GLU A 339 -23.22 -21.17 -5.34
CA GLU A 339 -24.37 -21.83 -4.73
C GLU A 339 -25.44 -22.30 -5.76
N SER A 340 -25.16 -22.22 -7.07
CA SER A 340 -25.97 -22.91 -8.07
C SER A 340 -25.73 -24.43 -8.02
N ILE A 341 -26.63 -25.21 -8.60
CA ILE A 341 -26.61 -26.67 -8.48
C ILE A 341 -26.68 -27.32 -9.85
N ILE A 342 -25.80 -28.29 -10.10
CA ILE A 342 -25.94 -29.23 -11.19
C ILE A 342 -26.33 -30.58 -10.59
N GLN A 343 -27.42 -31.14 -11.11
CA GLN A 343 -27.97 -32.43 -10.62
C GLN A 343 -28.15 -33.40 -11.76
N MET A 344 -27.77 -34.66 -11.54
CA MET A 344 -28.16 -35.79 -12.39
C MET A 344 -29.58 -36.22 -12.06
N ILE A 345 -30.43 -36.32 -13.07
CA ILE A 345 -31.82 -36.72 -12.91
C ILE A 345 -32.19 -37.86 -13.85
N SER A 346 -33.21 -38.65 -13.49
CA SER A 346 -33.62 -39.82 -14.27
C SER A 346 -34.51 -39.46 -15.46
N SER A 347 -35.33 -38.42 -15.35
CA SER A 347 -36.22 -37.97 -16.44
C SER A 347 -36.59 -36.48 -16.25
N VAL A 348 -36.91 -35.81 -17.35
CA VAL A 348 -37.40 -34.43 -17.35
C VAL A 348 -38.17 -34.12 -18.64
N GLU A 349 -39.32 -33.50 -18.50
CA GLU A 349 -40.17 -33.07 -19.62
C GLU A 349 -39.65 -31.77 -20.29
N GLU A 350 -38.96 -30.92 -19.50
CA GLU A 350 -38.44 -29.62 -19.94
C GLU A 350 -37.37 -29.77 -21.03
N ASN A 351 -37.43 -28.89 -22.03
CA ASN A 351 -36.43 -28.77 -23.08
C ASN A 351 -35.89 -27.33 -23.14
N SER A 352 -35.04 -26.97 -22.19
CA SER A 352 -34.41 -25.66 -22.10
C SER A 352 -32.89 -25.75 -22.11
N ASN A 353 -32.18 -24.63 -22.12
CA ASN A 353 -30.72 -24.57 -21.93
C ASN A 353 -30.28 -24.93 -20.51
N PHE A 354 -31.22 -25.06 -19.56
CA PHE A 354 -30.97 -25.53 -18.21
C PHE A 354 -30.90 -27.04 -18.06
N ILE A 355 -31.25 -27.78 -19.16
CA ILE A 355 -31.18 -29.25 -19.20
C ILE A 355 -30.21 -29.67 -20.31
N CYS A 356 -29.32 -30.62 -20.02
CA CYS A 356 -28.42 -31.22 -20.99
C CYS A 356 -28.57 -32.75 -20.97
N ARG A 357 -28.70 -33.36 -22.16
CA ARG A 357 -28.91 -34.83 -22.36
C ARG A 357 -27.71 -35.40 -23.15
N LEU A 358 -27.05 -36.41 -22.58
CA LEU A 358 -25.83 -36.95 -23.12
C LEU A 358 -25.89 -38.48 -23.17
N ASN A 359 -25.21 -39.07 -24.15
CA ASN A 359 -24.92 -40.52 -24.16
C ASN A 359 -23.49 -40.76 -23.68
N LYS A 360 -23.29 -41.81 -22.92
CA LYS A 360 -21.96 -42.19 -22.40
C LYS A 360 -20.96 -42.49 -23.52
N SER A 361 -21.45 -42.89 -24.69
CA SER A 361 -20.63 -43.18 -25.86
C SER A 361 -20.03 -41.93 -26.52
N ASP A 362 -20.64 -40.77 -26.30
CA ASP A 362 -20.30 -39.53 -27.01
C ASP A 362 -19.35 -38.63 -26.20
N VAL A 363 -19.15 -38.91 -24.91
CA VAL A 363 -18.35 -38.11 -23.98
C VAL A 363 -17.45 -39.02 -23.14
N SER A 364 -16.28 -38.51 -22.78
CA SER A 364 -15.32 -39.21 -21.93
C SER A 364 -15.65 -38.95 -20.44
N LEU A 365 -15.98 -40.02 -19.70
CA LEU A 365 -16.31 -39.90 -18.28
C LEU A 365 -15.03 -39.94 -17.42
N PRO A 366 -15.06 -39.33 -16.19
CA PRO A 366 -16.16 -38.60 -15.58
C PRO A 366 -16.36 -37.19 -16.15
N LEU A 367 -17.57 -36.62 -15.93
CA LEU A 367 -17.85 -35.21 -16.26
C LEU A 367 -17.42 -34.31 -15.14
N TYR A 368 -16.93 -33.13 -15.51
CA TYR A 368 -16.53 -32.07 -14.57
C TYR A 368 -17.25 -30.76 -14.86
N VAL A 369 -17.44 -29.96 -13.85
CA VAL A 369 -17.79 -28.56 -14.00
C VAL A 369 -16.63 -27.69 -13.53
N ARG A 370 -16.25 -26.72 -14.33
CA ARG A 370 -15.19 -25.78 -14.04
C ARG A 370 -15.55 -24.37 -14.51
N ASN A 371 -14.81 -23.36 -14.05
CA ASN A 371 -14.90 -22.05 -14.65
C ASN A 371 -14.24 -22.01 -16.05
N LYS A 372 -14.61 -20.99 -16.83
CA LYS A 372 -14.07 -20.74 -18.16
C LYS A 372 -12.55 -20.57 -18.11
N LYS A 373 -11.83 -21.17 -19.07
CA LYS A 373 -10.41 -20.92 -19.37
C LYS A 373 -10.25 -20.03 -20.60
N ASP A 374 -9.10 -19.35 -20.70
CA ASP A 374 -8.78 -18.60 -21.91
C ASP A 374 -8.52 -19.55 -23.09
N GLY A 375 -9.10 -19.21 -24.24
CA GLY A 375 -9.04 -20.07 -25.42
C GLY A 375 -10.19 -21.06 -25.56
N ASP A 376 -11.06 -21.23 -24.55
CA ASP A 376 -12.22 -22.17 -24.60
C ASP A 376 -13.09 -21.97 -25.83
N LYS A 377 -13.37 -23.09 -26.51
CA LYS A 377 -14.23 -23.18 -27.70
C LYS A 377 -15.16 -24.37 -27.57
N MET A 378 -16.37 -24.24 -28.11
CA MET A 378 -17.38 -25.32 -28.12
C MET A 378 -18.02 -25.46 -29.51
N ASN A 379 -18.24 -26.68 -29.92
CA ASN A 379 -19.11 -26.99 -31.06
C ASN A 379 -20.58 -26.87 -30.60
N VAL A 380 -21.22 -25.75 -30.95
CA VAL A 380 -22.60 -25.50 -30.54
C VAL A 380 -23.56 -26.35 -31.36
N LYS A 381 -24.59 -26.93 -30.70
CA LYS A 381 -25.64 -27.70 -31.35
C LYS A 381 -26.27 -26.91 -32.51
N ASN A 382 -26.47 -27.57 -33.66
CA ASN A 382 -27.02 -27.00 -34.89
C ASN A 382 -26.20 -25.85 -35.52
N MET A 383 -24.91 -25.75 -35.21
CA MET A 383 -23.98 -24.81 -35.86
C MET A 383 -22.79 -25.53 -36.47
N LYS A 384 -22.29 -25.05 -37.62
CA LYS A 384 -21.04 -25.55 -38.20
C LYS A 384 -19.85 -24.83 -37.55
N GLY A 385 -18.90 -25.58 -37.02
CA GLY A 385 -17.62 -25.11 -36.47
C GLY A 385 -17.63 -24.72 -35.02
N ASN A 386 -16.44 -24.39 -34.49
CA ASN A 386 -16.21 -24.06 -33.09
C ASN A 386 -16.51 -22.58 -32.80
N LYS A 387 -17.25 -22.30 -31.75
CA LYS A 387 -17.50 -20.95 -31.25
C LYS A 387 -16.75 -20.67 -29.95
N LYS A 388 -16.04 -19.53 -29.86
CA LYS A 388 -15.36 -19.13 -28.64
C LYS A 388 -16.36 -18.86 -27.52
N ILE A 389 -16.14 -19.38 -26.33
CA ILE A 389 -17.02 -19.20 -25.15
C ILE A 389 -17.18 -17.71 -24.80
N LYS A 390 -16.09 -16.89 -24.91
CA LYS A 390 -16.17 -15.44 -24.74
C LYS A 390 -17.25 -14.79 -25.63
N LYS A 391 -17.42 -15.27 -26.88
CA LYS A 391 -18.43 -14.74 -27.81
C LYS A 391 -19.85 -15.13 -27.37
N ILE A 392 -20.01 -16.38 -26.86
CA ILE A 392 -21.30 -16.84 -26.31
C ILE A 392 -21.73 -15.98 -25.12
N PHE A 393 -20.81 -15.67 -24.21
CA PHE A 393 -21.10 -14.80 -23.06
C PHE A 393 -21.48 -13.38 -23.45
N ILE A 394 -20.82 -12.80 -24.47
CA ILE A 394 -21.15 -11.45 -24.98
C ILE A 394 -22.54 -11.43 -25.59
N GLU A 395 -22.87 -12.38 -26.44
CA GLU A 395 -24.19 -12.49 -27.10
C GLU A 395 -25.33 -12.68 -26.10
N ASN A 396 -25.09 -13.37 -25.01
CA ASN A 396 -26.07 -13.57 -23.93
C ASN A 396 -25.99 -12.48 -22.85
N LYS A 397 -25.25 -11.37 -23.09
CA LYS A 397 -25.12 -10.20 -22.20
C LYS A 397 -24.67 -10.57 -20.76
N ILE A 398 -23.89 -11.63 -20.60
CA ILE A 398 -23.34 -11.99 -19.30
C ILE A 398 -22.36 -10.91 -18.87
N ASP A 399 -22.52 -10.41 -17.65
CA ASP A 399 -21.65 -9.41 -17.02
C ASP A 399 -20.19 -9.90 -16.99
N SER A 400 -19.22 -8.98 -17.23
CA SER A 400 -17.79 -9.30 -17.27
C SER A 400 -17.30 -10.02 -16.03
N ASN A 401 -17.78 -9.60 -14.85
CA ASN A 401 -17.43 -10.17 -13.55
C ASN A 401 -17.97 -11.61 -13.38
N LYS A 402 -19.20 -11.86 -13.88
CA LYS A 402 -19.80 -13.19 -13.83
C LYS A 402 -19.17 -14.17 -14.81
N ARG A 403 -18.57 -13.70 -15.93
CA ARG A 403 -17.95 -14.57 -16.94
C ARG A 403 -16.78 -15.38 -16.42
N LYS A 404 -16.03 -14.86 -15.42
CA LYS A 404 -14.87 -15.54 -14.83
C LYS A 404 -15.27 -16.76 -13.98
N LEU A 405 -16.42 -16.70 -13.33
CA LEU A 405 -16.95 -17.75 -12.45
C LEU A 405 -18.01 -18.63 -13.13
N TYR A 406 -18.43 -18.28 -14.37
CA TYR A 406 -19.53 -18.96 -15.03
C TYR A 406 -19.22 -20.44 -15.25
N PRO A 407 -20.13 -21.36 -14.88
CA PRO A 407 -19.91 -22.79 -15.00
C PRO A 407 -19.83 -23.25 -16.46
N VAL A 408 -18.87 -24.11 -16.73
CA VAL A 408 -18.68 -24.79 -18.00
C VAL A 408 -18.52 -26.27 -17.70
N VAL A 409 -19.41 -27.09 -18.27
CA VAL A 409 -19.35 -28.54 -18.10
C VAL A 409 -18.46 -29.14 -19.19
N VAL A 410 -17.50 -29.95 -18.76
CA VAL A 410 -16.50 -30.61 -19.63
C VAL A 410 -16.45 -32.10 -19.33
N ASP A 411 -15.98 -32.86 -20.29
CA ASP A 411 -15.65 -34.27 -20.12
C ASP A 411 -14.23 -34.47 -19.53
N SER A 412 -13.80 -35.68 -19.33
CA SER A 412 -12.47 -36.00 -18.77
C SER A 412 -11.30 -35.55 -19.65
N GLU A 413 -11.53 -35.37 -20.97
CA GLU A 413 -10.56 -34.82 -21.92
C GLU A 413 -10.63 -33.28 -22.05
N ASP A 414 -11.34 -32.61 -21.13
CA ASP A 414 -11.56 -31.15 -21.09
C ASP A 414 -12.35 -30.59 -22.31
N LYS A 415 -13.05 -31.45 -23.09
CA LYS A 415 -13.97 -31.02 -24.15
C LYS A 415 -15.24 -30.45 -23.54
N ILE A 416 -15.67 -29.26 -24.00
CA ILE A 416 -16.85 -28.61 -23.47
C ILE A 416 -18.11 -29.25 -24.02
N VAL A 417 -18.93 -29.79 -23.12
CA VAL A 417 -20.19 -30.47 -23.46
C VAL A 417 -21.42 -29.62 -23.23
N TRP A 418 -21.34 -28.61 -22.30
CA TRP A 418 -22.47 -27.77 -22.00
C TRP A 418 -22.04 -26.48 -21.28
N ILE A 419 -22.73 -25.37 -21.57
CA ILE A 419 -22.68 -24.15 -20.80
C ILE A 419 -24.06 -23.96 -20.17
N PRO A 420 -24.23 -24.28 -18.88
CA PRO A 420 -25.51 -24.29 -18.19
C PRO A 420 -26.30 -22.99 -18.36
N GLY A 421 -27.57 -23.09 -18.71
CA GLY A 421 -28.45 -21.95 -18.93
C GLY A 421 -28.23 -21.14 -20.23
N LEU A 422 -27.13 -21.39 -20.98
CA LEU A 422 -26.78 -20.59 -22.16
C LEU A 422 -26.79 -21.38 -23.45
N LYS A 423 -25.96 -22.41 -23.59
CA LYS A 423 -25.80 -23.16 -24.85
C LYS A 423 -25.41 -24.62 -24.61
N LYS A 424 -25.92 -25.47 -25.47
CA LYS A 424 -25.61 -26.89 -25.53
C LYS A 424 -24.63 -27.20 -26.66
N SER A 425 -23.77 -28.18 -26.48
CA SER A 425 -22.86 -28.66 -27.52
C SER A 425 -23.59 -29.60 -28.48
N GLN A 426 -22.88 -30.03 -29.54
CA GLN A 426 -23.31 -31.06 -30.46
C GLN A 426 -23.62 -32.42 -29.81
N PHE A 427 -23.13 -32.64 -28.60
CA PHE A 427 -23.33 -33.88 -27.84
C PHE A 427 -24.72 -33.97 -27.19
N ASP A 428 -25.44 -32.82 -27.08
CA ASP A 428 -26.79 -32.79 -26.48
C ASP A 428 -27.81 -33.51 -27.39
N LYS A 429 -28.48 -34.50 -26.84
CA LYS A 429 -29.50 -35.31 -27.54
C LYS A 429 -30.87 -34.61 -27.53
N PRO A 430 -31.71 -34.84 -28.56
CA PRO A 430 -33.11 -34.45 -28.56
C PRO A 430 -33.88 -35.10 -27.40
N LYS A 431 -35.02 -34.49 -27.01
CA LYS A 431 -35.88 -34.98 -25.91
C LYS A 431 -36.43 -36.41 -26.24
N GLU A 432 -36.67 -36.68 -27.49
CA GLU A 432 -37.27 -37.90 -27.98
C GLU A 432 -36.29 -39.08 -28.04
N GLU A 433 -34.99 -38.80 -27.96
CA GLU A 433 -33.96 -39.83 -27.98
C GLU A 433 -33.67 -40.32 -26.54
N LYS A 434 -33.45 -41.66 -26.42
CA LYS A 434 -32.98 -42.25 -25.17
C LYS A 434 -31.56 -41.80 -24.89
N CYS A 435 -31.34 -41.28 -23.67
CA CYS A 435 -30.02 -40.80 -23.21
C CYS A 435 -29.64 -41.44 -21.88
N ASP A 436 -28.33 -41.53 -21.62
CA ASP A 436 -27.80 -42.19 -20.44
C ASP A 436 -27.61 -41.21 -19.25
N ILE A 437 -27.42 -39.91 -19.53
CA ILE A 437 -27.15 -38.86 -18.55
C ILE A 437 -28.01 -37.67 -18.85
N ILE A 438 -28.76 -37.24 -17.84
CA ILE A 438 -29.52 -35.98 -17.89
C ILE A 438 -29.02 -35.08 -16.76
N LEU A 439 -28.53 -33.91 -17.13
CA LEU A 439 -28.06 -32.87 -16.19
C LEU A 439 -29.08 -31.72 -16.13
N LYS A 440 -29.46 -31.33 -14.94
CA LYS A 440 -30.29 -30.16 -14.64
C LYS A 440 -29.46 -29.11 -13.91
N TYR A 441 -29.50 -27.87 -14.37
CA TYR A 441 -28.89 -26.72 -13.72
C TYR A 441 -29.95 -25.85 -13.07
N THR A 442 -29.75 -25.47 -11.81
CA THR A 442 -30.67 -24.65 -11.00
C THR A 442 -29.89 -23.48 -10.44
N LEU A 443 -30.40 -22.24 -10.63
CA LEU A 443 -29.78 -21.04 -10.12
C LEU A 443 -30.02 -20.91 -8.59
N LYS A 444 -29.16 -20.14 -7.90
CA LYS A 444 -29.31 -19.79 -6.49
C LYS A 444 -30.70 -19.16 -6.27
N GLY A 445 -31.47 -19.69 -5.33
CA GLY A 445 -32.77 -19.13 -4.91
C GLY A 445 -34.00 -19.64 -5.70
N GLU A 446 -33.84 -20.42 -6.76
CA GLU A 446 -34.96 -21.16 -7.35
C GLU A 446 -35.28 -22.38 -6.50
N LYS A 447 -36.50 -22.42 -5.93
CA LYS A 447 -36.99 -23.62 -5.23
C LYS A 447 -37.21 -24.71 -6.26
N ASN A 448 -36.69 -25.91 -5.98
CA ASN A 448 -37.09 -27.15 -6.68
C ASN A 448 -38.59 -27.36 -6.40
N GLU A 449 -39.44 -27.05 -7.35
CA GLU A 449 -40.78 -27.63 -7.43
C GLU A 449 -40.72 -29.01 -8.05
#